data_9d6f5568576b53fc0eb1fae5b1549202
#
_entry.id   9d6f5568576b53fc0eb1fae5b1549202
#
_cell.length_a   1.000
_cell.length_b   1.000
_cell.length_c   1.000
_cell.angle_alpha   90.00
_cell.angle_beta   90.00
_cell.angle_gamma   90.00
#
_symmetry.space_group_name_H-M   'P 1'
#
loop_
_entity.id
_entity.type
_entity.pdbx_description
1 polymer ?
#
loop_
_entity_poly.entity_id
_entity_poly.type
_entity_poly.pdbx_seq_one_letter_code
_entity_poly.pdbx_strand_id
1 'polypeptide(L)'
;DIDDEYGRAMALYEHHGMRPNFIAENPANGHCHAGWVLTEPVCRTDMARLKPLKLLHAVTEGLRRSVDGDEGYSGLLMKNPLSDAWDSDLCREDTYDLPDLVAALEEHGDMPPKSWTRTKRAREVGVGRNCTLFDEARTLAYREVRRLPDRTPASSDLLREYVRRTCHEINASFPDPLPVREVNDTAKSIHKWITTRSRMWRDGAVANAATFVAIQSARGKKSGEARQNAFEEKFAQYAQEVLGQ
;
A
#
# COMPACT_ATOMS: atom_id res chain seq x y z
N ASP A 1 16.47 -7.09 -3.39
CA ASP A 1 17.87 -7.23 -3.01
C ASP A 1 18.05 -8.47 -2.15
N ILE A 2 19.08 -9.25 -2.42
CA ILE A 2 19.42 -10.47 -1.70
C ILE A 2 20.91 -10.34 -1.33
N ASP A 3 21.16 -10.13 -0.04
CA ASP A 3 22.51 -9.90 0.51
C ASP A 3 23.11 -11.20 1.05
N ASP A 4 23.14 -12.24 0.18
CA ASP A 4 23.69 -13.54 0.48
C ASP A 4 24.65 -13.98 -0.63
N GLU A 5 25.69 -14.76 -0.29
CA GLU A 5 26.65 -15.29 -1.28
C GLU A 5 26.02 -16.26 -2.28
N TYR A 6 24.85 -16.85 -1.93
CA TYR A 6 24.05 -17.71 -2.79
C TYR A 6 22.81 -17.01 -3.34
N GLY A 7 22.77 -15.69 -3.33
CA GLY A 7 21.60 -14.88 -3.70
C GLY A 7 21.00 -15.23 -5.06
N ARG A 8 21.84 -15.55 -6.07
CA ARG A 8 21.38 -16.02 -7.38
C ARG A 8 20.62 -17.35 -7.27
N ALA A 9 21.13 -18.31 -6.49
CA ALA A 9 20.48 -19.59 -6.30
C ALA A 9 19.14 -19.44 -5.58
N MET A 10 19.08 -18.60 -4.54
CA MET A 10 17.84 -18.29 -3.83
C MET A 10 16.81 -17.68 -4.80
N ALA A 11 17.19 -16.70 -5.60
CA ALA A 11 16.31 -16.09 -6.59
C ALA A 11 15.83 -17.05 -7.66
N LEU A 12 16.60 -18.05 -8.04
CA LEU A 12 16.26 -19.01 -9.11
C LEU A 12 15.47 -20.22 -8.62
N TYR A 13 15.59 -20.63 -7.37
CA TYR A 13 15.04 -21.90 -6.87
C TYR A 13 14.03 -21.74 -5.73
N GLU A 14 14.06 -20.65 -4.97
CA GLU A 14 13.16 -20.43 -3.82
C GLU A 14 11.93 -19.55 -4.13
N HIS A 15 11.76 -19.15 -5.37
CA HIS A 15 10.74 -18.21 -5.83
C HIS A 15 9.31 -18.78 -5.95
N HIS A 16 9.04 -19.98 -5.49
CA HIS A 16 7.70 -20.62 -5.51
C HIS A 16 6.97 -20.50 -6.87
N GLY A 17 7.67 -20.78 -7.97
CA GLY A 17 7.12 -20.68 -9.33
C GLY A 17 7.14 -19.27 -9.95
N MET A 18 7.46 -18.22 -9.18
CA MET A 18 7.53 -16.83 -9.67
C MET A 18 8.97 -16.45 -10.05
N ARG A 19 9.54 -17.15 -11.03
CA ARG A 19 10.91 -16.91 -11.48
C ARG A 19 11.13 -15.43 -11.87
N PRO A 20 12.19 -14.76 -11.38
CA PRO A 20 12.45 -13.37 -11.76
C PRO A 20 12.69 -13.25 -13.27
N ASN A 21 12.40 -12.08 -13.85
CA ASN A 21 12.72 -11.80 -15.24
C ASN A 21 14.23 -11.65 -15.44
N PHE A 22 14.90 -11.06 -14.47
CA PHE A 22 16.35 -10.93 -14.50
C PHE A 22 16.94 -10.97 -13.09
N ILE A 23 18.22 -11.30 -13.05
CA ILE A 23 19.07 -11.23 -11.86
C ILE A 23 20.31 -10.44 -12.25
N ALA A 24 20.75 -9.54 -11.37
CA ALA A 24 22.03 -8.83 -11.50
C ALA A 24 22.85 -9.08 -10.24
N GLU A 25 23.89 -9.92 -10.35
CA GLU A 25 24.75 -10.34 -9.27
C GLU A 25 26.04 -9.53 -9.22
N ASN A 26 26.53 -9.28 -8.03
CA ASN A 26 27.87 -8.77 -7.81
C ASN A 26 28.86 -9.93 -7.79
N PRO A 27 29.75 -10.08 -8.80
CA PRO A 27 30.67 -11.20 -8.88
C PRO A 27 31.69 -11.28 -7.75
N ALA A 28 31.84 -10.19 -6.98
CA ALA A 28 32.77 -10.14 -5.86
C ALA A 28 32.25 -10.78 -4.57
N ASN A 29 30.92 -10.85 -4.37
CA ASN A 29 30.34 -11.32 -3.11
C ASN A 29 29.03 -12.12 -3.26
N GLY A 30 28.54 -12.36 -4.48
CA GLY A 30 27.30 -13.12 -4.74
C GLY A 30 25.99 -12.36 -4.48
N HIS A 31 26.05 -11.18 -3.84
CA HIS A 31 24.85 -10.40 -3.57
C HIS A 31 24.15 -9.96 -4.86
N CYS A 32 22.86 -10.17 -4.97
CA CYS A 32 22.14 -9.90 -6.21
C CYS A 32 20.85 -9.11 -6.04
N HIS A 33 20.43 -8.49 -7.14
CA HIS A 33 19.07 -7.97 -7.29
C HIS A 33 18.30 -8.92 -8.23
N ALA A 34 17.14 -9.36 -7.79
CA ALA A 34 16.16 -10.06 -8.61
C ALA A 34 15.03 -9.11 -9.01
N GLY A 35 14.67 -9.10 -10.29
CA GLY A 35 13.66 -8.20 -10.83
C GLY A 35 12.51 -8.93 -11.51
N TRP A 36 11.26 -8.54 -11.15
CA TRP A 36 10.02 -8.98 -11.78
C TRP A 36 9.43 -7.82 -12.56
N VAL A 37 9.29 -8.00 -13.86
CA VAL A 37 8.80 -6.97 -14.78
C VAL A 37 7.28 -7.10 -14.91
N LEU A 38 6.57 -6.00 -14.66
CA LEU A 38 5.12 -5.97 -14.81
C LEU A 38 4.73 -5.62 -16.24
N THR A 39 3.69 -6.28 -16.77
CA THR A 39 3.05 -5.96 -18.05
C THR A 39 2.53 -4.52 -18.06
N GLU A 40 1.82 -4.14 -17.01
CA GLU A 40 1.29 -2.79 -16.83
C GLU A 40 2.02 -2.07 -15.68
N PRO A 41 2.66 -0.92 -15.93
CA PRO A 41 3.38 -0.20 -14.91
C PRO A 41 2.44 0.42 -13.87
N VAL A 42 2.80 0.33 -12.60
CA VAL A 42 2.08 1.01 -11.53
C VAL A 42 2.59 2.45 -11.39
N CYS A 43 1.68 3.42 -11.56
CA CYS A 43 2.01 4.83 -11.41
C CYS A 43 2.50 5.14 -9.99
N ARG A 44 3.66 5.81 -9.87
CA ARG A 44 4.29 6.22 -8.60
C ARG A 44 4.42 7.74 -8.45
N THR A 45 3.75 8.52 -9.31
CA THR A 45 3.75 9.98 -9.24
C THR A 45 2.81 10.49 -8.13
N ASP A 46 2.85 11.79 -7.85
CA ASP A 46 1.98 12.46 -6.86
C ASP A 46 0.48 12.27 -7.17
N MET A 47 0.13 11.98 -8.42
CA MET A 47 -1.24 11.71 -8.86
C MET A 47 -1.62 10.22 -8.75
N ALA A 48 -0.74 9.37 -8.24
CA ALA A 48 -0.97 7.95 -8.16
C ALA A 48 -2.14 7.58 -7.23
N ARG A 49 -2.89 6.56 -7.63
CA ARG A 49 -3.94 5.99 -6.78
C ARG A 49 -3.32 5.11 -5.69
N LEU A 50 -3.73 5.32 -4.43
CA LEU A 50 -3.17 4.58 -3.29
C LEU A 50 -3.41 3.08 -3.32
N LYS A 51 -4.54 2.60 -3.90
CA LYS A 51 -4.84 1.16 -3.92
C LYS A 51 -3.82 0.37 -4.74
N PRO A 52 -3.53 0.71 -6.01
CA PRO A 52 -2.49 0.03 -6.78
C PRO A 52 -1.11 0.12 -6.12
N LEU A 53 -0.75 1.27 -5.55
CA LEU A 53 0.52 1.42 -4.83
C LEU A 53 0.60 0.48 -3.62
N LYS A 54 -0.43 0.45 -2.76
CA LYS A 54 -0.46 -0.45 -1.60
C LYS A 54 -0.38 -1.92 -2.02
N LEU A 55 -1.02 -2.28 -3.13
CA LEU A 55 -0.93 -3.63 -3.68
C LEU A 55 0.47 -3.94 -4.19
N LEU A 56 1.06 -3.06 -5.00
CA LEU A 56 2.45 -3.19 -5.46
C LEU A 56 3.42 -3.41 -4.29
N HIS A 57 3.26 -2.65 -3.22
CA HIS A 57 4.14 -2.78 -2.05
C HIS A 57 3.92 -4.10 -1.29
N ALA A 58 2.69 -4.56 -1.18
CA ALA A 58 2.40 -5.87 -0.60
C ALA A 58 3.02 -6.99 -1.45
N VAL A 59 2.93 -6.89 -2.78
CA VAL A 59 3.58 -7.83 -3.71
C VAL A 59 5.10 -7.76 -3.60
N THR A 60 5.69 -6.56 -3.57
CA THR A 60 7.15 -6.41 -3.40
C THR A 60 7.63 -7.03 -2.08
N GLU A 61 6.89 -6.85 -0.99
CA GLU A 61 7.22 -7.50 0.29
C GLU A 61 7.02 -9.02 0.22
N GLY A 62 5.98 -9.50 -0.48
CA GLY A 62 5.78 -10.92 -0.71
C GLY A 62 6.93 -11.55 -1.50
N LEU A 63 7.33 -10.93 -2.61
CA LEU A 63 8.48 -11.37 -3.41
C LEU A 63 9.79 -11.34 -2.60
N ARG A 64 9.99 -10.33 -1.74
CA ARG A 64 11.13 -10.32 -0.82
C ARG A 64 11.13 -11.54 0.08
N ARG A 65 9.98 -11.89 0.66
CA ARG A 65 9.85 -13.06 1.55
C ARG A 65 10.09 -14.37 0.82
N SER A 66 9.57 -14.50 -0.40
CA SER A 66 9.71 -15.73 -1.18
C SER A 66 11.15 -16.06 -1.55
N VAL A 67 12.06 -15.08 -1.50
CA VAL A 67 13.49 -15.25 -1.81
C VAL A 67 14.40 -14.87 -0.64
N ASP A 68 13.85 -14.73 0.55
CA ASP A 68 14.54 -14.28 1.77
C ASP A 68 15.41 -13.02 1.56
N GLY A 69 14.87 -12.06 0.80
CA GLY A 69 15.57 -10.82 0.45
C GLY A 69 15.77 -9.88 1.64
N ASP A 70 16.73 -8.94 1.48
CA ASP A 70 17.11 -7.99 2.52
C ASP A 70 15.93 -7.15 3.01
N GLU A 71 15.79 -7.10 4.33
CA GLU A 71 14.78 -6.28 4.99
C GLU A 71 15.08 -4.79 4.94
N GLY A 72 16.32 -4.38 4.84
CA GLY A 72 16.77 -2.99 4.80
C GLY A 72 16.62 -2.33 3.44
N TYR A 73 16.45 -3.11 2.37
CA TYR A 73 16.39 -2.58 1.01
C TYR A 73 15.17 -1.70 0.77
N SER A 74 15.43 -0.46 0.33
CA SER A 74 14.38 0.55 0.12
C SER A 74 13.72 0.54 -1.26
N GLY A 75 14.26 -0.24 -2.22
CA GLY A 75 13.78 -0.28 -3.61
C GLY A 75 14.09 0.97 -4.44
N LEU A 76 14.98 1.85 -3.96
CA LEU A 76 15.30 3.12 -4.64
C LEU A 76 16.41 2.98 -5.69
N LEU A 77 17.35 2.09 -5.46
CA LEU A 77 18.49 1.86 -6.35
C LEU A 77 18.58 0.38 -6.67
N MET A 78 18.88 0.04 -7.91
CA MET A 78 19.03 -1.33 -8.37
C MET A 78 20.28 -1.44 -9.24
N LYS A 79 20.96 -2.60 -9.17
CA LYS A 79 22.04 -2.95 -10.10
C LYS A 79 21.45 -2.96 -11.52
N ASN A 80 22.06 -2.22 -12.45
CA ASN A 80 21.60 -2.20 -13.83
C ASN A 80 21.98 -3.53 -14.53
N PRO A 81 21.02 -4.36 -14.92
CA PRO A 81 21.30 -5.67 -15.54
C PRO A 81 21.98 -5.58 -16.91
N LEU A 82 22.03 -4.39 -17.51
CA LEU A 82 22.72 -4.15 -18.79
C LEU A 82 24.15 -3.63 -18.61
N SER A 83 24.65 -3.55 -17.39
CA SER A 83 26.00 -3.06 -17.11
C SER A 83 26.98 -4.23 -16.97
N ASP A 84 28.11 -4.14 -17.64
CA ASP A 84 29.22 -5.11 -17.57
C ASP A 84 29.86 -5.21 -16.17
N ALA A 85 29.48 -4.32 -15.24
CA ALA A 85 29.94 -4.36 -13.84
C ALA A 85 29.27 -5.48 -13.02
N TRP A 86 28.18 -6.07 -13.53
CA TRP A 86 27.39 -7.11 -12.85
C TRP A 86 27.30 -8.34 -13.72
N ASP A 87 27.30 -9.51 -13.09
CA ASP A 87 26.97 -10.76 -13.76
C ASP A 87 25.44 -10.90 -13.81
N SER A 88 24.88 -10.75 -15.00
CA SER A 88 23.43 -10.62 -15.17
C SER A 88 22.86 -11.72 -16.04
N ASP A 89 21.76 -12.33 -15.56
CA ASP A 89 20.95 -13.33 -16.27
C ASP A 89 19.58 -12.77 -16.60
N LEU A 90 19.13 -12.98 -17.85
CA LEU A 90 17.73 -12.87 -18.26
C LEU A 90 17.09 -14.24 -18.07
N CYS A 91 16.26 -14.37 -17.04
CA CYS A 91 15.73 -15.66 -16.59
C CYS A 91 14.36 -15.99 -17.17
N ARG A 92 13.61 -14.96 -17.59
CA ARG A 92 12.26 -15.09 -18.13
C ARG A 92 11.95 -13.91 -19.05
N GLU A 93 11.38 -14.19 -20.23
CA GLU A 93 10.97 -13.17 -21.20
C GLU A 93 9.59 -12.61 -20.93
N ASP A 94 8.62 -13.47 -20.53
CA ASP A 94 7.24 -13.03 -20.27
C ASP A 94 7.16 -12.16 -19.02
N THR A 95 6.43 -11.06 -19.13
CA THR A 95 6.12 -10.16 -18.02
C THR A 95 5.03 -10.72 -17.11
N TYR A 96 4.86 -10.13 -15.94
CA TYR A 96 3.88 -10.54 -14.97
C TYR A 96 2.70 -9.55 -14.89
N ASP A 97 1.50 -10.07 -14.77
CA ASP A 97 0.37 -9.27 -14.31
C ASP A 97 0.36 -9.21 -12.79
N LEU A 98 0.09 -8.03 -12.24
CA LEU A 98 0.10 -7.83 -10.79
C LEU A 98 -0.87 -8.76 -10.03
N PRO A 99 -2.09 -9.05 -10.54
CA PRO A 99 -2.98 -10.04 -9.93
C PRO A 99 -2.42 -11.47 -9.89
N ASP A 100 -1.65 -11.87 -10.90
CA ASP A 100 -1.07 -13.23 -10.96
C ASP A 100 0.02 -13.39 -9.91
N LEU A 101 0.85 -12.37 -9.70
CA LEU A 101 1.82 -12.34 -8.59
C LEU A 101 1.11 -12.40 -7.23
N VAL A 102 -0.01 -11.70 -7.07
CA VAL A 102 -0.81 -11.77 -5.83
C VAL A 102 -1.30 -13.19 -5.59
N ALA A 103 -1.89 -13.83 -6.60
CA ALA A 103 -2.43 -15.18 -6.48
C ALA A 103 -1.34 -16.20 -6.10
N ALA A 104 -0.19 -16.15 -6.77
CA ALA A 104 0.93 -17.04 -6.47
C ALA A 104 1.48 -16.80 -5.05
N LEU A 105 1.65 -15.55 -4.62
CA LEU A 105 2.13 -15.24 -3.27
C LEU A 105 1.11 -15.60 -2.18
N GLU A 106 -0.19 -15.52 -2.45
CA GLU A 106 -1.25 -15.97 -1.52
C GLU A 106 -1.25 -17.50 -1.40
N GLU A 107 -1.08 -18.23 -2.50
CA GLU A 107 -1.03 -19.70 -2.52
C GLU A 107 0.13 -20.23 -1.65
N HIS A 108 1.28 -19.58 -1.71
CA HIS A 108 2.48 -19.98 -0.96
C HIS A 108 2.59 -19.35 0.44
N GLY A 109 1.69 -18.44 0.80
CA GLY A 109 1.66 -17.82 2.12
C GLY A 109 2.66 -16.67 2.30
N ASP A 110 3.27 -16.18 1.22
CA ASP A 110 4.28 -15.11 1.25
C ASP A 110 3.66 -13.71 1.27
N MET A 111 2.38 -13.59 0.90
CA MET A 111 1.71 -12.29 1.01
C MET A 111 1.70 -11.78 2.44
N PRO A 112 2.13 -10.52 2.68
CA PRO A 112 2.10 -9.96 4.01
C PRO A 112 0.66 -9.85 4.53
N PRO A 113 0.42 -10.02 5.84
CA PRO A 113 -0.90 -9.88 6.44
C PRO A 113 -1.42 -8.44 6.24
N LYS A 114 -2.74 -8.26 6.19
CA LYS A 114 -3.38 -6.93 6.00
C LYS A 114 -2.92 -5.88 7.03
N SER A 115 -2.50 -6.31 8.20
CA SER A 115 -1.93 -5.45 9.24
C SER A 115 -0.55 -4.88 8.86
N TRP A 116 0.19 -5.55 7.96
CA TRP A 116 1.53 -5.11 7.52
C TRP A 116 1.52 -3.70 6.93
N THR A 117 0.48 -3.31 6.19
CA THR A 117 0.36 -1.96 5.61
C THR A 117 0.34 -0.83 6.66
N ARG A 118 0.20 -1.16 7.94
CA ARG A 118 0.23 -0.22 9.08
C ARG A 118 1.59 -0.18 9.77
N THR A 119 2.51 -1.05 9.38
CA THR A 119 3.85 -1.10 9.99
C THR A 119 4.72 0.07 9.55
N LYS A 120 5.74 0.40 10.36
CA LYS A 120 6.74 1.42 10.01
C LYS A 120 7.42 1.07 8.68
N ARG A 121 7.79 -0.20 8.48
CA ARG A 121 8.42 -0.70 7.27
C ARG A 121 7.57 -0.50 6.02
N ALA A 122 6.28 -0.82 6.05
CA ALA A 122 5.38 -0.57 4.91
C ALA A 122 5.32 0.91 4.53
N ARG A 123 5.50 1.80 5.49
CA ARG A 123 5.58 3.25 5.28
C ARG A 123 6.91 3.68 4.67
N GLU A 124 8.01 3.06 5.07
CA GLU A 124 9.36 3.40 4.62
C GLU A 124 9.64 2.89 3.19
N VAL A 125 9.25 1.66 2.90
CA VAL A 125 9.63 0.95 1.66
C VAL A 125 8.69 1.25 0.50
N GLY A 126 7.47 1.60 0.76
CA GLY A 126 6.55 1.39 -0.31
C GLY A 126 5.55 2.47 -0.67
N VAL A 127 4.99 3.17 0.26
CA VAL A 127 4.15 4.32 -0.04
C VAL A 127 5.05 5.53 0.05
N GLY A 128 5.34 6.19 -1.05
CA GLY A 128 6.17 7.38 -1.02
C GLY A 128 5.77 8.28 0.15
N ARG A 129 6.74 8.83 0.87
CA ARG A 129 6.54 9.65 2.08
C ARG A 129 5.40 10.67 1.91
N ASN A 130 5.27 11.24 0.71
CA ASN A 130 4.18 12.14 0.33
C ASN A 130 2.80 11.49 0.41
N CYS A 131 2.64 10.27 -0.09
CA CYS A 131 1.37 9.55 -0.03
C CYS A 131 1.01 9.15 1.39
N THR A 132 1.99 8.73 2.20
CA THR A 132 1.78 8.41 3.62
C THR A 132 1.38 9.66 4.40
N LEU A 133 2.13 10.75 4.22
CA LEU A 133 1.81 12.05 4.83
C LEU A 133 0.39 12.49 4.47
N PHE A 134 0.04 12.45 3.19
CA PHE A 134 -1.28 12.84 2.72
C PHE A 134 -2.40 11.97 3.32
N ASP A 135 -2.26 10.64 3.33
CA ASP A 135 -3.30 9.72 3.80
C ASP A 135 -3.53 9.84 5.31
N GLU A 136 -2.45 9.92 6.09
CA GLU A 136 -2.53 10.09 7.54
C GLU A 136 -3.09 11.48 7.93
N ALA A 137 -2.53 12.53 7.37
CA ALA A 137 -2.96 13.89 7.67
C ALA A 137 -4.41 14.15 7.24
N ARG A 138 -4.82 13.65 6.07
CA ARG A 138 -6.20 13.74 5.59
C ARG A 138 -7.18 13.05 6.54
N THR A 139 -6.82 11.86 7.04
CA THR A 139 -7.66 11.10 7.97
C THR A 139 -7.88 11.86 9.27
N LEU A 140 -6.82 12.48 9.81
CA LEU A 140 -6.90 13.33 11.01
C LEU A 140 -7.67 14.62 10.74
N ALA A 141 -7.46 15.25 9.59
CA ALA A 141 -8.19 16.44 9.18
C ALA A 141 -9.70 16.19 9.08
N TYR A 142 -10.14 15.04 8.56
CA TYR A 142 -11.56 14.68 8.53
C TYR A 142 -12.17 14.49 9.91
N ARG A 143 -11.40 14.00 10.89
CA ARG A 143 -11.86 13.90 12.28
C ARG A 143 -12.00 15.29 12.88
N GLU A 144 -11.06 16.18 12.60
CA GLU A 144 -11.10 17.58 13.12
C GLU A 144 -12.26 18.38 12.53
N VAL A 145 -12.53 18.27 11.23
CA VAL A 145 -13.69 18.92 10.60
C VAL A 145 -15.00 18.59 11.34
N ARG A 146 -15.15 17.35 11.85
CA ARG A 146 -16.37 16.96 12.60
C ARG A 146 -16.49 17.65 13.94
N ARG A 147 -15.37 18.10 14.53
CA ARG A 147 -15.33 18.78 15.84
C ARG A 147 -15.59 20.28 15.74
N LEU A 148 -15.38 20.84 14.55
CA LEU A 148 -15.61 22.27 14.33
C LEU A 148 -17.11 22.59 14.45
N PRO A 149 -17.47 23.66 15.21
CA PRO A 149 -18.87 23.98 15.48
C PRO A 149 -19.63 24.50 14.25
N ASP A 150 -18.91 25.16 13.36
CA ASP A 150 -19.46 25.81 12.17
C ASP A 150 -18.52 25.71 10.96
N ARG A 151 -18.87 26.38 9.87
CA ARG A 151 -18.11 26.42 8.60
C ARG A 151 -17.77 27.84 8.19
N THR A 152 -17.47 28.68 9.18
CA THR A 152 -17.06 30.06 8.98
C THR A 152 -15.62 30.16 8.47
N PRO A 153 -15.20 31.32 7.95
CA PRO A 153 -13.80 31.60 7.63
C PRO A 153 -12.86 31.35 8.82
N ALA A 154 -13.29 31.70 10.05
CA ALA A 154 -12.49 31.45 11.25
C ALA A 154 -12.26 29.95 11.49
N SER A 155 -13.30 29.12 11.34
CA SER A 155 -13.17 27.67 11.42
C SER A 155 -12.29 27.10 10.29
N SER A 156 -12.31 27.70 9.11
CA SER A 156 -11.40 27.36 8.01
C SER A 156 -9.94 27.64 8.35
N ASP A 157 -9.67 28.76 9.01
CA ASP A 157 -8.31 29.12 9.44
C ASP A 157 -7.80 28.20 10.55
N LEU A 158 -8.66 27.83 11.51
CA LEU A 158 -8.34 26.83 12.53
C LEU A 158 -8.01 25.47 11.90
N LEU A 159 -8.82 25.03 10.93
CA LEU A 159 -8.57 23.79 10.21
C LEU A 159 -7.24 23.83 9.43
N ARG A 160 -6.94 24.97 8.79
CA ARG A 160 -5.69 25.16 8.04
C ARG A 160 -4.47 24.99 8.94
N GLU A 161 -4.50 25.64 10.10
CA GLU A 161 -3.39 25.55 11.05
C GLU A 161 -3.26 24.15 11.65
N TYR A 162 -4.39 23.51 11.99
CA TYR A 162 -4.42 22.12 12.44
C TYR A 162 -3.78 21.18 11.42
N VAL A 163 -4.21 21.24 10.15
CA VAL A 163 -3.69 20.39 9.08
C VAL A 163 -2.21 20.62 8.84
N ARG A 164 -1.78 21.90 8.85
CA ARG A 164 -0.36 22.26 8.69
C ARG A 164 0.49 21.64 9.81
N ARG A 165 0.11 21.85 11.07
CA ARG A 165 0.80 21.28 12.23
C ARG A 165 0.85 19.74 12.16
N THR A 166 -0.28 19.12 11.91
CA THR A 166 -0.37 17.64 11.79
C THR A 166 0.52 17.08 10.68
N CYS A 167 0.60 17.75 9.52
CA CYS A 167 1.52 17.35 8.46
C CYS A 167 2.98 17.44 8.92
N HIS A 168 3.39 18.47 9.65
CA HIS A 168 4.75 18.58 10.18
C HIS A 168 5.05 17.54 11.27
N GLU A 169 4.09 17.24 12.15
CA GLU A 169 4.23 16.21 13.18
C GLU A 169 4.43 14.82 12.55
N ILE A 170 3.62 14.48 11.55
CA ILE A 170 3.76 13.20 10.82
C ILE A 170 5.11 13.17 10.09
N ASN A 171 5.47 14.24 9.39
CA ASN A 171 6.74 14.31 8.67
C ASN A 171 7.96 14.15 9.57
N ALA A 172 7.90 14.70 10.78
CA ALA A 172 8.99 14.55 11.77
C ALA A 172 9.17 13.10 12.27
N SER A 173 8.17 12.24 12.07
CA SER A 173 8.27 10.81 12.41
C SER A 173 8.94 9.97 11.32
N PHE A 174 9.18 10.53 10.14
CA PHE A 174 9.89 9.81 9.07
C PHE A 174 11.40 9.78 9.35
N PRO A 175 12.09 8.67 9.09
CA PRO A 175 13.55 8.60 9.21
C PRO A 175 14.29 9.63 8.35
N ASP A 176 13.74 9.90 7.16
CA ASP A 176 14.22 10.93 6.24
C ASP A 176 13.01 11.85 5.91
N PRO A 177 12.85 12.97 6.65
CA PRO A 177 11.72 13.87 6.48
C PRO A 177 11.68 14.53 5.10
N LEU A 178 10.46 14.79 4.61
CA LEU A 178 10.24 15.56 3.39
C LEU A 178 10.66 17.03 3.57
N PRO A 179 11.06 17.72 2.50
CA PRO A 179 11.29 19.15 2.51
C PRO A 179 10.06 19.93 3.00
N VAL A 180 10.28 20.96 3.79
CA VAL A 180 9.21 21.80 4.38
C VAL A 180 8.22 22.31 3.34
N ARG A 181 8.69 22.63 2.13
CA ARG A 181 7.84 23.07 1.03
C ARG A 181 6.81 21.99 0.64
N GLU A 182 7.24 20.76 0.47
CA GLU A 182 6.36 19.64 0.09
C GLU A 182 5.32 19.34 1.17
N VAL A 183 5.73 19.41 2.45
CA VAL A 183 4.82 19.25 3.59
C VAL A 183 3.75 20.34 3.59
N ASN A 184 4.13 21.58 3.35
CA ASN A 184 3.21 22.71 3.28
C ASN A 184 2.28 22.63 2.07
N ASP A 185 2.75 22.17 0.92
CA ASP A 185 1.93 21.99 -0.28
C ASP A 185 0.91 20.85 -0.10
N THR A 186 1.31 19.77 0.58
CA THR A 186 0.39 18.70 1.00
C THR A 186 -0.68 19.21 1.94
N ALA A 187 -0.30 19.98 2.96
CA ALA A 187 -1.24 20.57 3.91
C ALA A 187 -2.23 21.52 3.22
N LYS A 188 -1.75 22.37 2.33
CA LYS A 188 -2.59 23.23 1.49
C LYS A 188 -3.59 22.45 0.64
N SER A 189 -3.13 21.37 0.01
CA SER A 189 -3.97 20.53 -0.85
C SER A 189 -5.10 19.88 -0.04
N ILE A 190 -4.80 19.31 1.13
CA ILE A 190 -5.80 18.74 2.04
C ILE A 190 -6.82 19.78 2.47
N HIS A 191 -6.37 20.91 2.98
CA HIS A 191 -7.25 22.00 3.43
C HIS A 191 -8.16 22.50 2.30
N LYS A 192 -7.58 22.82 1.12
CA LYS A 192 -8.30 23.27 -0.06
C LYS A 192 -9.39 22.28 -0.46
N TRP A 193 -9.04 20.99 -0.54
CA TRP A 193 -10.00 19.96 -0.94
C TRP A 193 -11.16 19.87 0.07
N ILE A 194 -10.86 19.90 1.38
CA ILE A 194 -11.88 19.85 2.43
C ILE A 194 -12.84 21.03 2.31
N THR A 195 -12.32 22.22 2.20
CA THR A 195 -13.14 23.45 2.24
C THR A 195 -13.88 23.74 0.93
N THR A 196 -13.41 23.19 -0.21
CA THR A 196 -14.02 23.47 -1.53
C THR A 196 -14.79 22.28 -2.14
N ARG A 197 -14.42 21.04 -1.82
CA ARG A 197 -14.96 19.83 -2.46
C ARG A 197 -15.66 18.87 -1.50
N SER A 198 -15.29 18.90 -0.22
CA SER A 198 -15.82 17.93 0.74
C SER A 198 -17.25 18.23 1.14
N ARG A 199 -18.11 17.21 1.10
CA ARG A 199 -19.46 17.27 1.64
C ARG A 199 -19.46 17.56 3.15
N MET A 200 -18.44 17.11 3.89
CA MET A 200 -18.32 17.37 5.32
C MET A 200 -18.23 18.85 5.64
N TRP A 201 -17.59 19.64 4.79
CA TRP A 201 -17.52 21.09 4.94
C TRP A 201 -18.82 21.76 4.51
N ARG A 202 -19.35 21.35 3.36
CA ARG A 202 -20.56 21.98 2.77
C ARG A 202 -21.82 21.71 3.58
N ASP A 203 -22.03 20.46 4.01
CA ASP A 203 -23.31 20.01 4.57
C ASP A 203 -23.34 20.12 6.12
N GLY A 204 -22.21 20.40 6.76
CA GLY A 204 -22.07 20.57 8.22
C GLY A 204 -21.95 19.24 9.00
N ALA A 205 -21.66 19.36 10.29
CA ALA A 205 -21.36 18.20 11.15
C ALA A 205 -22.57 17.28 11.36
N VAL A 206 -23.78 17.86 11.54
CA VAL A 206 -25.00 17.11 11.85
C VAL A 206 -25.46 16.27 10.64
N ALA A 207 -25.53 16.89 9.45
CA ALA A 207 -25.91 16.18 8.22
C ALA A 207 -24.93 15.06 7.87
N ASN A 208 -23.62 15.28 8.10
CA ASN A 208 -22.61 14.26 7.90
C ASN A 208 -22.69 13.11 8.92
N ALA A 209 -22.99 13.40 10.18
CA ALA A 209 -23.18 12.36 11.19
C ALA A 209 -24.35 11.43 10.81
N ALA A 210 -25.48 12.00 10.39
CA ALA A 210 -26.63 11.25 9.92
C ALA A 210 -26.31 10.39 8.68
N THR A 211 -25.62 10.99 7.70
CA THR A 211 -25.19 10.28 6.49
C THR A 211 -24.18 9.16 6.82
N PHE A 212 -23.24 9.40 7.73
CA PHE A 212 -22.29 8.40 8.17
C PHE A 212 -22.98 7.21 8.85
N VAL A 213 -23.93 7.47 9.76
CA VAL A 213 -24.71 6.43 10.44
C VAL A 213 -25.51 5.62 9.40
N ALA A 214 -26.16 6.27 8.44
CA ALA A 214 -26.89 5.60 7.37
C ALA A 214 -25.97 4.69 6.52
N ILE A 215 -24.79 5.17 6.14
CA ILE A 215 -23.80 4.39 5.38
C ILE A 215 -23.30 3.20 6.21
N GLN A 216 -22.99 3.37 7.48
CA GLN A 216 -22.53 2.28 8.35
C GLN A 216 -23.63 1.24 8.57
N SER A 217 -24.88 1.67 8.75
CA SER A 217 -26.04 0.78 8.86
C SER A 217 -26.23 -0.05 7.58
N ALA A 218 -26.16 0.59 6.41
CA ALA A 218 -26.27 -0.11 5.13
C ALA A 218 -25.13 -1.13 4.92
N ARG A 219 -23.88 -0.76 5.29
CA ARG A 219 -22.74 -1.68 5.24
C ARG A 219 -22.89 -2.84 6.21
N GLY A 220 -23.40 -2.59 7.42
CA GLY A 220 -23.68 -3.62 8.42
C GLY A 220 -24.71 -4.62 7.93
N LYS A 221 -25.81 -4.15 7.34
CA LYS A 221 -26.85 -5.01 6.72
C LYS A 221 -26.26 -5.89 5.61
N LYS A 222 -25.52 -5.27 4.66
CA LYS A 222 -24.89 -5.99 3.54
C LYS A 222 -23.88 -7.04 4.03
N SER A 223 -23.12 -6.74 5.09
CA SER A 223 -22.18 -7.69 5.69
C SER A 223 -22.91 -8.82 6.44
N GLY A 224 -24.05 -8.53 7.07
CA GLY A 224 -24.92 -9.54 7.70
C GLY A 224 -25.49 -10.50 6.67
N GLU A 225 -26.08 -9.97 5.61
CA GLU A 225 -26.62 -10.75 4.48
C GLU A 225 -25.55 -11.64 3.84
N ALA A 226 -24.34 -11.11 3.60
CA ALA A 226 -23.24 -11.89 3.04
C ALA A 226 -22.79 -13.05 3.96
N ARG A 227 -22.80 -12.85 5.28
CA ARG A 227 -22.49 -13.91 6.26
C ARG A 227 -23.59 -14.97 6.31
N GLN A 228 -24.84 -14.55 6.22
CA GLN A 228 -25.98 -15.46 6.22
C GLN A 228 -25.97 -16.33 4.97
N ASN A 229 -25.77 -15.73 3.79
CA ASN A 229 -25.68 -16.49 2.53
C ASN A 229 -24.51 -17.49 2.55
N ALA A 230 -23.33 -17.07 3.04
CA ALA A 230 -22.19 -17.97 3.17
C ALA A 230 -22.42 -19.12 4.17
N PHE A 231 -23.20 -18.87 5.21
CA PHE A 231 -23.62 -19.93 6.16
C PHE A 231 -24.59 -20.90 5.51
N GLU A 232 -25.62 -20.39 4.80
CA GLU A 232 -26.60 -21.20 4.09
C GLU A 232 -25.96 -22.07 3.01
N GLU A 233 -25.01 -21.52 2.23
CA GLU A 233 -24.23 -22.27 1.25
C GLU A 233 -23.43 -23.42 1.89
N LYS A 234 -22.72 -23.13 2.98
CA LYS A 234 -21.97 -24.17 3.72
C LYS A 234 -22.89 -25.25 4.31
N PHE A 235 -24.02 -24.82 4.84
CA PHE A 235 -25.01 -25.76 5.40
C PHE A 235 -25.62 -26.64 4.31
N ALA A 236 -25.93 -26.08 3.15
CA ALA A 236 -26.43 -26.83 2.00
C ALA A 236 -25.39 -27.85 1.50
N GLN A 237 -24.10 -27.47 1.41
CA GLN A 237 -23.02 -28.39 1.06
C GLN A 237 -22.90 -29.55 2.06
N TYR A 238 -22.89 -29.23 3.36
CA TYR A 238 -22.84 -30.23 4.41
C TYR A 238 -24.05 -31.19 4.38
N ALA A 239 -25.24 -30.65 4.15
CA ALA A 239 -26.45 -31.46 4.03
C ALA A 239 -26.41 -32.42 2.82
N GLN A 240 -25.83 -31.98 1.69
CA GLN A 240 -25.62 -32.84 0.52
C GLN A 240 -24.59 -33.93 0.78
N GLU A 241 -23.51 -33.64 1.50
CA GLU A 241 -22.48 -34.64 1.87
C GLU A 241 -23.03 -35.71 2.83
N VAL A 242 -23.90 -35.32 3.77
CA VAL A 242 -24.47 -36.22 4.80
C VAL A 242 -25.65 -37.02 4.29
N LEU A 243 -26.50 -36.44 3.39
CA LEU A 243 -27.69 -37.09 2.85
C LEU A 243 -27.44 -37.81 1.52
N GLY A 244 -26.25 -37.61 0.90
CA GLY A 244 -25.84 -38.27 -0.34
C GLY A 244 -25.07 -39.58 -0.12
N GLN A 245 -24.94 -40.05 1.14
CA GLN A 245 -24.48 -41.38 1.51
C GLN A 245 -25.65 -42.25 1.89
#